data_160a5132d9151add8a6772b87d277a30
#
_entry.id   160a5132d9151add8a6772b87d277a30
#
_cell.length_a   1.000
_cell.length_b   1.000
_cell.length_c   1.000
_cell.angle_alpha   90.00
_cell.angle_beta   90.00
_cell.angle_gamma   90.00
#
_symmetry.space_group_name_H-M   'P 1'
#
loop_
_entity.id
_entity.type
_entity.pdbx_description
1 polymer ?
#
loop_
_entity_poly.entity_id
_entity_poly.type
_entity_poly.pdbx_seq_one_letter_code
_entity_poly.pdbx_strand_id
1 'polypeptide(L)'
;MKRKDIKRQIRKQLKYKHPHWKNMRKSAKKKLLREIADEVMNNYDCSQLMNVPLEELIGIESQVPTAGIRTLKEMAKYIENFHNDNLFILDSNRQFKDKLFDPELKFIDSLFDNAIINTLLAPTGYSPAHREVHPYQLFRMELLKAIKYPEISYRKFCTDEYFGQERQQNRAFVGLPPDTDDQIDHTELCHFRLGLSFRQIMNMMVYALHHFYQSGCLENAIIHGVDSSELPMETNYPLCTIKVNGKNVRIYTDPDCDCGKRRSKRDKSSYVIGYRMHTLTAINPSTGHSFPLLSIVGAANHHDSLFLTPLIKLAQSMGIEMKLITADQAYHDGDGEILKETGVHVIAPPSEKVNLPENVQEFPLRVTCNEHCNIPMKFIGKSSTGHEFACNAESCECMFETDCIKFRTIPSDSGYFQPMPTFLNQSEQAIKIRKHIERPFNLMKKREGLEQTRVRSQHGVIVRSAVTTIATLVLEMAGTRRKQSRKQDKQMDLFAAAG
;
A
#
# COMPACT_ATOMS: atom_id res chain seq x y z
N MET A 1 3.24 -12.57 33.29
CA MET A 1 1.79 -12.62 32.99
C MET A 1 1.13 -13.69 33.83
N LYS A 2 -0.07 -13.43 34.37
CA LYS A 2 -0.76 -14.48 35.12
C LYS A 2 -1.31 -15.51 34.11
N ARG A 3 -1.13 -16.83 34.39
CA ARG A 3 -1.64 -17.95 33.56
C ARG A 3 -3.11 -17.78 33.12
N LYS A 4 -3.88 -16.99 33.88
CA LYS A 4 -5.28 -16.64 33.63
C LYS A 4 -5.44 -15.76 32.38
N ASP A 5 -4.50 -14.88 32.12
CA ASP A 5 -4.56 -13.91 31.00
C ASP A 5 -4.15 -14.55 29.68
N ILE A 6 -3.16 -15.47 29.70
CA ILE A 6 -2.79 -16.34 28.57
C ILE A 6 -4.00 -17.18 28.15
N LYS A 7 -4.65 -17.86 29.11
CA LYS A 7 -5.84 -18.68 28.82
C LYS A 7 -6.99 -17.86 28.22
N ARG A 8 -7.14 -16.59 28.64
CA ARG A 8 -8.18 -15.70 28.09
C ARG A 8 -7.90 -15.33 26.62
N GLN A 9 -6.65 -15.10 26.26
CA GLN A 9 -6.25 -14.79 24.88
C GLN A 9 -6.32 -16.02 23.97
N ILE A 10 -5.76 -17.16 24.39
CA ILE A 10 -5.85 -18.42 23.66
C ILE A 10 -7.32 -18.79 23.43
N ARG A 11 -8.18 -18.55 24.42
CA ARG A 11 -9.64 -18.80 24.29
C ARG A 11 -10.29 -17.91 23.23
N LYS A 12 -9.86 -16.65 23.08
CA LYS A 12 -10.33 -15.79 22.00
C LYS A 12 -9.87 -16.33 20.65
N GLN A 13 -8.59 -16.67 20.49
CA GLN A 13 -8.04 -17.19 19.23
C GLN A 13 -8.66 -18.53 18.83
N LEU A 14 -8.81 -19.49 19.75
CA LEU A 14 -9.43 -20.78 19.47
C LEU A 14 -10.90 -20.65 19.09
N LYS A 15 -11.60 -19.65 19.62
CA LYS A 15 -12.99 -19.37 19.24
C LYS A 15 -13.14 -19.02 17.75
N TYR A 16 -12.09 -18.46 17.16
CA TYR A 16 -12.06 -18.07 15.74
C TYR A 16 -11.35 -19.10 14.84
N LYS A 17 -10.27 -19.73 15.33
CA LYS A 17 -9.41 -20.58 14.50
C LYS A 17 -9.75 -22.07 14.57
N HIS A 18 -10.45 -22.54 15.62
CA HIS A 18 -10.75 -23.96 15.78
C HIS A 18 -12.15 -24.29 15.21
N PRO A 19 -12.26 -25.05 14.10
CA PRO A 19 -13.51 -25.26 13.38
C PRO A 19 -14.60 -25.92 14.23
N HIS A 20 -14.24 -26.71 15.22
CA HIS A 20 -15.16 -27.41 16.12
C HIS A 20 -15.33 -26.77 17.49
N TRP A 21 -14.76 -25.57 17.73
CA TRP A 21 -14.79 -24.93 19.05
C TRP A 21 -16.20 -24.78 19.62
N LYS A 22 -17.18 -24.37 18.79
CA LYS A 22 -18.55 -24.18 19.24
C LYS A 22 -19.16 -25.47 19.80
N ASN A 23 -18.83 -26.61 19.20
CA ASN A 23 -19.43 -27.94 19.47
C ASN A 23 -18.67 -28.74 20.55
N MET A 24 -17.51 -28.26 20.99
CA MET A 24 -16.73 -28.93 22.02
C MET A 24 -17.40 -28.85 23.40
N ARG A 25 -17.36 -29.95 24.14
CA ARG A 25 -17.80 -29.98 25.55
C ARG A 25 -16.96 -29.04 26.41
N LYS A 26 -17.55 -28.47 27.47
CA LYS A 26 -16.90 -27.50 28.36
C LYS A 26 -15.60 -28.05 28.99
N SER A 27 -15.55 -29.32 29.31
CA SER A 27 -14.36 -30.02 29.84
C SER A 27 -13.24 -30.11 28.80
N ALA A 28 -13.57 -30.48 27.55
CA ALA A 28 -12.63 -30.55 26.43
C ALA A 28 -12.03 -29.18 26.10
N LYS A 29 -12.86 -28.13 26.08
CA LYS A 29 -12.40 -26.71 25.91
C LYS A 29 -11.42 -26.32 27.01
N LYS A 30 -11.69 -26.75 28.28
CA LYS A 30 -10.83 -26.43 29.42
C LYS A 30 -9.51 -27.20 29.37
N LYS A 31 -9.52 -28.46 28.88
CA LYS A 31 -8.34 -29.29 28.68
C LYS A 31 -7.46 -28.69 27.57
N LEU A 32 -8.01 -28.44 26.39
CA LEU A 32 -7.30 -27.85 25.25
C LEU A 32 -6.69 -26.48 25.60
N LEU A 33 -7.43 -25.61 26.30
CA LEU A 33 -6.91 -24.31 26.77
C LEU A 33 -5.75 -24.46 27.76
N ARG A 34 -5.73 -25.56 28.55
CA ARG A 34 -4.64 -25.84 29.48
C ARG A 34 -3.42 -26.34 28.73
N GLU A 35 -3.60 -27.31 27.83
CA GLU A 35 -2.54 -27.90 27.01
C GLU A 35 -1.84 -26.84 26.16
N ILE A 36 -2.58 -26.02 25.40
CA ILE A 36 -1.99 -24.94 24.60
C ILE A 36 -1.35 -23.86 25.50
N ALA A 37 -1.94 -23.53 26.65
CA ALA A 37 -1.31 -22.56 27.56
C ALA A 37 -0.02 -23.11 28.18
N ASP A 38 0.05 -24.42 28.44
CA ASP A 38 1.24 -25.08 28.96
C ASP A 38 2.30 -25.24 27.87
N GLU A 39 1.89 -25.53 26.63
CA GLU A 39 2.72 -25.53 25.43
C GLU A 39 3.30 -24.12 25.11
N VAL A 40 2.48 -23.10 25.15
CA VAL A 40 2.93 -21.67 24.99
C VAL A 40 3.86 -21.24 26.15
N MET A 41 3.69 -21.80 27.34
CA MET A 41 4.59 -21.48 28.47
C MET A 41 5.87 -22.30 28.51
N ASN A 42 5.85 -23.54 28.01
CA ASN A 42 6.97 -24.47 28.11
C ASN A 42 7.77 -24.63 26.81
N ASN A 43 7.17 -24.35 25.64
CA ASN A 43 7.72 -24.73 24.34
C ASN A 43 7.80 -23.59 23.30
N TYR A 44 7.71 -22.33 23.69
CA TYR A 44 8.13 -21.28 22.76
C TYR A 44 9.65 -21.24 22.75
N ASP A 45 10.24 -22.29 22.18
CA ASP A 45 11.61 -22.26 21.73
C ASP A 45 11.68 -21.35 20.49
N CYS A 46 11.98 -20.07 20.72
CA CYS A 46 12.16 -19.11 19.64
C CYS A 46 13.37 -19.43 18.74
N SER A 47 14.15 -20.45 19.04
CA SER A 47 15.17 -20.95 18.13
C SER A 47 14.55 -21.48 16.83
N GLN A 48 13.34 -22.01 16.87
CA GLN A 48 12.59 -22.42 15.69
C GLN A 48 12.05 -21.23 14.89
N LEU A 49 11.66 -20.15 15.55
CA LEU A 49 11.27 -18.90 14.87
C LEU A 49 12.46 -18.18 14.22
N MET A 50 13.67 -18.40 14.70
CA MET A 50 14.89 -17.83 14.09
C MET A 50 15.32 -18.58 12.84
N ASN A 51 14.80 -19.78 12.58
CA ASN A 51 15.04 -20.59 11.37
C ASN A 51 13.89 -20.54 10.37
N VAL A 52 12.79 -19.86 10.70
CA VAL A 52 11.72 -19.57 9.74
C VAL A 52 12.23 -18.48 8.81
N PRO A 53 12.14 -18.64 7.48
CA PRO A 53 12.46 -17.59 6.54
C PRO A 53 11.78 -16.29 6.96
N LEU A 54 12.49 -15.18 6.79
CA LEU A 54 12.01 -13.87 7.25
C LEU A 54 10.67 -13.52 6.61
N GLU A 55 10.45 -13.94 5.36
CA GLU A 55 9.23 -13.79 4.59
C GLU A 55 8.03 -14.48 5.26
N GLU A 56 8.25 -15.67 5.83
CA GLU A 56 7.19 -16.43 6.53
C GLU A 56 6.85 -15.77 7.88
N LEU A 57 7.85 -15.24 8.59
CA LEU A 57 7.67 -14.48 9.84
C LEU A 57 6.90 -13.17 9.64
N ILE A 58 7.10 -12.49 8.50
CA ILE A 58 6.46 -11.21 8.19
C ILE A 58 5.06 -11.42 7.58
N GLY A 59 4.69 -12.66 7.27
CA GLY A 59 3.44 -12.97 6.56
C GLY A 59 3.39 -12.37 5.15
N ILE A 60 4.56 -12.05 4.57
CA ILE A 60 4.63 -11.50 3.20
C ILE A 60 4.18 -12.55 2.19
N GLU A 61 4.54 -13.82 2.38
CA GLU A 61 4.06 -14.90 1.49
C GLU A 61 2.55 -15.04 1.49
N SER A 62 1.88 -14.78 2.63
CA SER A 62 0.42 -14.73 2.69
C SER A 62 -0.16 -13.48 2.01
N GLN A 63 0.64 -12.42 1.84
CA GLN A 63 0.27 -11.18 1.18
C GLN A 63 0.67 -11.12 -0.31
N VAL A 64 1.49 -12.04 -0.78
CA VAL A 64 1.97 -12.09 -2.18
C VAL A 64 1.71 -13.45 -2.86
N PRO A 65 0.61 -14.17 -2.60
CA PRO A 65 0.23 -15.26 -3.47
C PRO A 65 -0.24 -14.64 -4.79
N THR A 66 0.65 -14.61 -5.77
CA THR A 66 0.33 -14.11 -7.12
C THR A 66 -0.62 -15.03 -7.87
N ALA A 67 -0.75 -16.28 -7.42
CA ALA A 67 -1.64 -17.26 -8.01
C ALA A 67 -3.12 -16.82 -7.95
N GLY A 68 -3.74 -16.70 -9.12
CA GLY A 68 -5.16 -16.34 -9.29
C GLY A 68 -5.48 -14.85 -9.15
N ILE A 69 -4.46 -13.97 -9.07
CA ILE A 69 -4.62 -12.53 -9.31
C ILE A 69 -4.63 -12.30 -10.82
N ARG A 70 -5.63 -11.56 -11.30
CA ARG A 70 -5.70 -11.16 -12.71
C ARG A 70 -4.72 -10.03 -13.01
N THR A 71 -4.12 -10.06 -14.18
CA THR A 71 -3.42 -8.90 -14.73
C THR A 71 -4.43 -7.84 -15.19
N LEU A 72 -3.99 -6.61 -15.38
CA LEU A 72 -4.81 -5.54 -15.96
C LEU A 72 -5.41 -5.94 -17.32
N LYS A 73 -4.63 -6.65 -18.17
CA LYS A 73 -5.09 -7.16 -19.47
C LYS A 73 -6.15 -8.25 -19.33
N GLU A 74 -5.96 -9.18 -18.41
CA GLU A 74 -6.95 -10.24 -18.13
C GLU A 74 -8.22 -9.67 -17.51
N MET A 75 -8.11 -8.63 -16.66
CA MET A 75 -9.27 -7.95 -16.10
C MET A 75 -10.06 -7.22 -17.19
N ALA A 76 -9.40 -6.52 -18.11
CA ALA A 76 -10.06 -5.89 -19.25
C ALA A 76 -10.88 -6.90 -20.07
N LYS A 77 -10.26 -8.02 -20.43
CA LYS A 77 -10.94 -9.10 -21.17
C LYS A 77 -12.07 -9.75 -20.36
N TYR A 78 -11.89 -9.89 -19.04
CA TYR A 78 -12.94 -10.42 -18.16
C TYR A 78 -14.16 -9.49 -18.12
N ILE A 79 -13.96 -8.17 -18.02
CA ILE A 79 -15.06 -7.19 -18.03
C ILE A 79 -15.80 -7.23 -19.37
N GLU A 80 -15.06 -7.24 -20.49
CA GLU A 80 -15.64 -7.31 -21.83
C GLU A 80 -16.48 -8.56 -22.01
N ASN A 81 -15.94 -9.74 -21.70
CA ASN A 81 -16.66 -11.00 -21.78
C ASN A 81 -17.89 -11.01 -20.86
N PHE A 82 -17.74 -10.51 -19.64
CA PHE A 82 -18.83 -10.45 -18.67
C PHE A 82 -20.01 -9.63 -19.20
N HIS A 83 -19.73 -8.48 -19.82
CA HIS A 83 -20.77 -7.64 -20.41
C HIS A 83 -21.41 -8.32 -21.62
N ASN A 84 -20.64 -8.98 -22.47
CA ASN A 84 -21.17 -9.70 -23.63
C ASN A 84 -22.08 -10.88 -23.26
N ASP A 85 -21.69 -11.62 -22.21
CA ASP A 85 -22.43 -12.79 -21.74
C ASP A 85 -23.68 -12.44 -20.91
N ASN A 86 -23.76 -11.22 -20.37
CA ASN A 86 -24.75 -10.82 -19.38
C ASN A 86 -25.54 -9.54 -19.77
N LEU A 87 -25.74 -9.28 -21.07
CA LEU A 87 -26.42 -8.10 -21.60
C LEU A 87 -27.78 -7.79 -20.94
N PHE A 88 -28.53 -8.83 -20.53
CA PHE A 88 -29.84 -8.68 -19.90
C PHE A 88 -29.81 -8.51 -18.37
N ILE A 89 -28.70 -8.83 -17.69
CA ILE A 89 -28.58 -8.74 -16.22
C ILE A 89 -28.16 -7.34 -15.78
N LEU A 90 -27.52 -6.57 -16.67
CA LEU A 90 -26.99 -5.23 -16.36
C LEU A 90 -28.06 -4.21 -15.95
N ASP A 91 -29.27 -4.33 -16.45
CA ASP A 91 -30.36 -3.38 -16.12
C ASP A 91 -31.01 -3.61 -14.76
N SER A 92 -31.08 -4.87 -14.29
CA SER A 92 -31.69 -5.18 -12.99
C SER A 92 -30.84 -4.72 -11.80
N ASN A 93 -29.51 -4.56 -11.97
CA ASN A 93 -28.59 -4.12 -10.92
C ASN A 93 -28.52 -2.60 -10.76
N ARG A 94 -29.30 -1.85 -11.54
CA ARG A 94 -29.32 -0.38 -11.52
C ARG A 94 -30.51 0.21 -10.77
N GLN A 95 -31.09 -0.57 -9.88
CA GLN A 95 -32.17 -0.09 -9.01
C GLN A 95 -31.70 1.17 -8.25
N PHE A 96 -32.53 2.18 -8.20
CA PHE A 96 -32.34 3.42 -7.43
C PHE A 96 -31.33 4.45 -7.96
N LYS A 97 -30.86 4.38 -9.21
CA LYS A 97 -29.99 5.44 -9.80
C LYS A 97 -30.63 6.81 -9.82
N ASP A 98 -31.93 6.88 -9.93
CA ASP A 98 -32.72 8.10 -9.90
C ASP A 98 -32.63 8.84 -8.55
N LYS A 99 -32.32 8.11 -7.46
CA LYS A 99 -32.16 8.64 -6.11
C LYS A 99 -30.73 9.09 -5.79
N LEU A 100 -29.79 8.90 -6.72
CA LEU A 100 -28.41 9.30 -6.55
C LEU A 100 -28.17 10.68 -7.15
N PHE A 101 -28.06 11.71 -6.33
CA PHE A 101 -27.94 13.11 -6.77
C PHE A 101 -26.50 13.63 -6.73
N ASP A 102 -25.66 13.16 -5.81
CA ASP A 102 -24.26 13.56 -5.71
C ASP A 102 -23.49 13.17 -7.00
N PRO A 103 -22.92 14.12 -7.74
CA PRO A 103 -22.24 13.84 -9.00
C PRO A 103 -21.00 12.95 -8.83
N GLU A 104 -20.35 13.00 -7.66
CA GLU A 104 -19.19 12.17 -7.34
C GLU A 104 -19.60 10.73 -7.12
N LEU A 105 -20.63 10.50 -6.31
CA LEU A 105 -21.18 9.16 -6.10
C LEU A 105 -21.76 8.57 -7.38
N LYS A 106 -22.45 9.38 -8.23
CA LYS A 106 -22.91 8.95 -9.57
C LYS A 106 -21.76 8.48 -10.44
N PHE A 107 -20.67 9.25 -10.45
CA PHE A 107 -19.50 8.87 -11.22
C PHE A 107 -18.89 7.57 -10.73
N ILE A 108 -18.71 7.43 -9.41
CA ILE A 108 -18.15 6.23 -8.80
C ILE A 108 -19.06 5.02 -9.05
N ASP A 109 -20.39 5.22 -8.95
CA ASP A 109 -21.38 4.19 -9.27
C ASP A 109 -21.25 3.69 -10.72
N SER A 110 -20.96 4.60 -11.64
CA SER A 110 -20.81 4.26 -13.06
C SER A 110 -19.53 3.48 -13.39
N LEU A 111 -18.52 3.48 -12.51
CA LEU A 111 -17.28 2.75 -12.70
C LEU A 111 -17.41 1.27 -12.36
N PHE A 112 -18.26 0.93 -11.38
CA PHE A 112 -18.29 -0.39 -10.79
C PHE A 112 -19.61 -1.12 -11.05
N ASP A 113 -19.53 -2.21 -11.78
CA ASP A 113 -20.66 -3.12 -11.98
C ASP A 113 -20.85 -4.03 -10.75
N ASN A 114 -22.07 -4.05 -10.21
CA ASN A 114 -22.42 -4.81 -9.01
C ASN A 114 -22.25 -6.33 -9.18
N ALA A 115 -22.53 -6.84 -10.37
CA ALA A 115 -22.42 -8.27 -10.65
C ALA A 115 -20.94 -8.69 -10.75
N ILE A 116 -20.10 -7.83 -11.33
CA ILE A 116 -18.63 -8.03 -11.35
C ILE A 116 -18.09 -8.00 -9.92
N ILE A 117 -18.46 -7.00 -9.11
CA ILE A 117 -18.04 -6.94 -7.70
C ILE A 117 -18.44 -8.21 -6.95
N ASN A 118 -19.70 -8.65 -7.11
CA ASN A 118 -20.17 -9.89 -6.48
C ASN A 118 -19.30 -11.08 -6.87
N THR A 119 -18.99 -11.24 -8.16
CA THR A 119 -18.16 -12.35 -8.63
C THR A 119 -16.73 -12.28 -8.08
N LEU A 120 -16.14 -11.08 -7.99
CA LEU A 120 -14.78 -10.89 -7.48
C LEU A 120 -14.68 -11.13 -5.96
N LEU A 121 -15.70 -10.74 -5.20
CA LEU A 121 -15.70 -10.73 -3.73
C LEU A 121 -16.53 -11.84 -3.08
N ALA A 122 -17.27 -12.64 -3.87
CA ALA A 122 -18.08 -13.71 -3.34
C ALA A 122 -17.24 -14.75 -2.57
N PRO A 123 -17.66 -15.14 -1.35
CA PRO A 123 -17.04 -16.25 -0.65
C PRO A 123 -17.32 -17.58 -1.36
N THR A 124 -16.51 -18.60 -1.07
CA THR A 124 -16.74 -19.95 -1.58
C THR A 124 -18.16 -20.43 -1.20
N GLY A 125 -18.91 -20.93 -2.17
CA GLY A 125 -20.28 -21.38 -1.96
C GLY A 125 -21.32 -20.26 -1.84
N TYR A 126 -20.99 -19.05 -2.26
CA TYR A 126 -21.93 -17.94 -2.31
C TYR A 126 -23.07 -18.22 -3.29
N SER A 127 -24.30 -18.06 -2.81
CA SER A 127 -25.51 -18.07 -3.62
C SER A 127 -26.31 -16.80 -3.35
N PRO A 128 -26.59 -15.98 -4.38
CA PRO A 128 -27.36 -14.74 -4.22
C PRO A 128 -28.75 -14.97 -3.62
N ALA A 129 -29.38 -16.12 -3.95
CA ALA A 129 -30.77 -16.45 -3.54
C ALA A 129 -30.92 -16.68 -2.02
N HIS A 130 -29.82 -16.84 -1.28
CA HIS A 130 -29.86 -17.19 0.13
C HIS A 130 -29.26 -16.13 1.06
N ARG A 131 -29.05 -14.91 0.56
CA ARG A 131 -28.47 -13.82 1.36
C ARG A 131 -29.24 -12.52 1.20
N GLU A 132 -29.53 -11.89 2.33
CA GLU A 132 -30.16 -10.57 2.40
C GLU A 132 -29.17 -9.46 2.01
N VAL A 133 -27.88 -9.64 2.29
CA VAL A 133 -26.81 -8.66 2.00
C VAL A 133 -25.77 -9.26 1.08
N HIS A 134 -25.51 -8.56 -0.02
CA HIS A 134 -24.59 -8.98 -1.07
C HIS A 134 -23.17 -8.39 -0.91
N PRO A 135 -22.11 -9.09 -1.40
CA PRO A 135 -20.74 -8.59 -1.34
C PRO A 135 -20.54 -7.19 -1.94
N TYR A 136 -21.25 -6.86 -3.04
CA TYR A 136 -21.18 -5.53 -3.64
C TYR A 136 -21.70 -4.43 -2.71
N GLN A 137 -22.73 -4.70 -1.94
CA GLN A 137 -23.31 -3.76 -0.97
C GLN A 137 -22.32 -3.49 0.16
N LEU A 138 -21.70 -4.53 0.69
CA LEU A 138 -20.67 -4.42 1.73
C LEU A 138 -19.43 -3.67 1.24
N PHE A 139 -18.99 -3.94 0.01
CA PHE A 139 -17.89 -3.20 -0.61
C PHE A 139 -18.23 -1.72 -0.81
N ARG A 140 -19.44 -1.42 -1.33
CA ARG A 140 -19.91 -0.03 -1.51
C ARG A 140 -20.07 0.70 -0.16
N MET A 141 -20.49 0.00 0.90
CA MET A 141 -20.49 0.54 2.27
C MET A 141 -19.08 0.93 2.73
N GLU A 142 -18.10 0.04 2.53
CA GLU A 142 -16.69 0.33 2.86
C GLU A 142 -16.16 1.54 2.07
N LEU A 143 -16.48 1.60 0.79
CA LEU A 143 -16.08 2.69 -0.10
C LEU A 143 -16.74 4.01 0.30
N LEU A 144 -18.06 4.02 0.55
CA LEU A 144 -18.81 5.18 1.02
C LEU A 144 -18.26 5.69 2.35
N LYS A 145 -17.97 4.77 3.28
CA LYS A 145 -17.33 5.08 4.57
C LYS A 145 -15.99 5.78 4.39
N ALA A 146 -15.14 5.30 3.48
CA ALA A 146 -13.85 5.92 3.21
C ALA A 146 -13.97 7.31 2.57
N ILE A 147 -14.94 7.49 1.66
CA ILE A 147 -15.09 8.73 0.87
C ILE A 147 -15.81 9.83 1.66
N LYS A 148 -16.92 9.51 2.31
CA LYS A 148 -17.82 10.52 2.91
C LYS A 148 -17.70 10.61 4.43
N TYR A 149 -17.35 9.51 5.11
CA TYR A 149 -17.42 9.39 6.56
C TYR A 149 -16.12 8.84 7.19
N PRO A 150 -14.94 9.35 6.80
CA PRO A 150 -13.66 8.77 7.20
C PRO A 150 -13.45 8.75 8.71
N GLU A 151 -13.87 9.81 9.41
CA GLU A 151 -13.60 10.01 10.84
C GLU A 151 -14.61 9.29 11.75
N ILE A 152 -15.72 8.82 11.20
CA ILE A 152 -16.80 8.21 11.99
C ILE A 152 -16.48 6.74 12.26
N SER A 153 -16.78 6.26 13.47
CA SER A 153 -16.62 4.83 13.77
C SER A 153 -17.61 3.98 12.94
N TYR A 154 -17.23 2.75 12.62
CA TYR A 154 -18.10 1.82 11.88
C TYR A 154 -19.47 1.64 12.56
N ARG A 155 -19.50 1.57 13.90
CA ARG A 155 -20.74 1.44 14.63
C ARG A 155 -21.68 2.63 14.39
N LYS A 156 -21.15 3.85 14.45
CA LYS A 156 -21.95 5.07 14.18
C LYS A 156 -22.34 5.16 12.71
N PHE A 157 -21.41 4.84 11.78
CA PHE A 157 -21.66 4.87 10.35
C PHE A 157 -22.85 3.98 9.94
N CYS A 158 -23.03 2.83 10.60
CA CYS A 158 -24.15 1.90 10.33
C CYS A 158 -25.44 2.27 11.06
N THR A 159 -25.53 3.44 11.71
CA THR A 159 -26.77 3.92 12.35
C THR A 159 -27.52 4.90 11.46
N ASP A 160 -28.81 5.09 11.74
CA ASP A 160 -29.67 6.05 11.02
C ASP A 160 -29.17 7.49 11.07
N GLU A 161 -28.40 7.85 12.11
CA GLU A 161 -27.86 9.19 12.29
C GLU A 161 -27.04 9.66 11.07
N TYR A 162 -26.26 8.75 10.44
CA TYR A 162 -25.41 9.08 9.30
C TYR A 162 -26.04 8.79 7.94
N PHE A 163 -27.03 7.94 7.90
CA PHE A 163 -27.88 7.80 6.72
C PHE A 163 -28.99 8.88 6.68
N GLY A 164 -29.16 9.68 7.75
CA GLY A 164 -30.30 10.56 7.97
C GLY A 164 -30.54 11.63 6.91
N GLN A 165 -29.65 12.63 6.78
CA GLN A 165 -29.82 13.76 5.84
C GLN A 165 -29.61 13.37 4.38
N GLU A 166 -28.66 12.47 4.11
CA GLU A 166 -28.33 11.95 2.78
C GLU A 166 -28.79 10.49 2.63
N ARG A 167 -29.71 10.04 3.48
CA ARG A 167 -30.12 8.64 3.60
C ARG A 167 -30.47 7.99 2.27
N GLN A 168 -31.35 8.60 1.49
CA GLN A 168 -31.80 8.04 0.21
C GLN A 168 -30.64 7.85 -0.76
N GLN A 169 -29.76 8.84 -0.83
CA GLN A 169 -28.62 8.84 -1.72
C GLN A 169 -27.56 7.82 -1.29
N ASN A 170 -27.24 7.75 0.01
CA ASN A 170 -26.29 6.79 0.56
C ASN A 170 -26.79 5.35 0.36
N ARG A 171 -28.08 5.10 0.62
CA ARG A 171 -28.70 3.80 0.38
C ARG A 171 -28.73 3.43 -1.10
N ALA A 172 -29.09 4.36 -1.98
CA ALA A 172 -29.05 4.17 -3.42
C ALA A 172 -27.64 3.82 -3.93
N PHE A 173 -26.61 4.49 -3.41
CA PHE A 173 -25.21 4.18 -3.75
C PHE A 173 -24.81 2.78 -3.32
N VAL A 174 -25.23 2.34 -2.14
CA VAL A 174 -24.95 1.00 -1.62
C VAL A 174 -25.78 -0.06 -2.34
N GLY A 175 -26.89 0.30 -2.97
CA GLY A 175 -27.84 -0.64 -3.60
C GLY A 175 -28.86 -1.19 -2.61
N LEU A 176 -29.19 -0.41 -1.58
CA LEU A 176 -30.28 -0.68 -0.64
C LEU A 176 -31.54 0.11 -1.05
N PRO A 177 -32.76 -0.42 -0.81
CA PRO A 177 -33.98 0.33 -1.06
C PRO A 177 -33.98 1.64 -0.27
N PRO A 178 -34.21 2.81 -0.90
CA PRO A 178 -34.11 4.10 -0.23
C PRO A 178 -35.14 4.29 0.90
N ASP A 179 -36.29 3.67 0.78
CA ASP A 179 -37.46 3.90 1.62
C ASP A 179 -37.68 2.82 2.70
N THR A 180 -36.74 1.85 2.84
CA THR A 180 -36.80 0.83 3.88
C THR A 180 -35.91 1.16 5.07
N ASP A 181 -36.20 0.54 6.22
CA ASP A 181 -35.41 0.69 7.45
C ASP A 181 -34.35 -0.40 7.63
N ASP A 182 -34.19 -1.28 6.63
CA ASP A 182 -33.17 -2.33 6.64
C ASP A 182 -31.79 -1.73 6.78
N GLN A 183 -31.03 -2.17 7.76
CA GLN A 183 -29.69 -1.68 8.06
C GLN A 183 -28.68 -2.81 7.91
N ILE A 184 -27.52 -2.46 7.36
CA ILE A 184 -26.35 -3.32 7.40
C ILE A 184 -25.59 -3.05 8.68
N ASP A 185 -25.50 -4.05 9.55
CA ASP A 185 -24.82 -3.92 10.84
C ASP A 185 -23.29 -3.84 10.67
N HIS A 186 -22.66 -3.11 11.58
CA HIS A 186 -21.20 -2.99 11.58
C HIS A 186 -20.45 -4.33 11.77
N THR A 187 -21.11 -5.33 12.35
CA THR A 187 -20.54 -6.70 12.49
C THR A 187 -20.50 -7.42 11.15
N GLU A 188 -21.44 -7.17 10.26
CA GLU A 188 -21.43 -7.70 8.88
C GLU A 188 -20.26 -7.14 8.09
N LEU A 189 -20.01 -5.82 8.19
CA LEU A 189 -18.82 -5.21 7.58
C LEU A 189 -17.52 -5.78 8.18
N CYS A 190 -17.49 -6.04 9.47
CA CYS A 190 -16.34 -6.67 10.11
C CYS A 190 -16.12 -8.10 9.59
N HIS A 191 -17.18 -8.91 9.50
CA HIS A 191 -17.11 -10.26 8.97
C HIS A 191 -16.74 -10.26 7.49
N PHE A 192 -17.25 -9.33 6.71
CA PHE A 192 -16.88 -9.15 5.31
C PHE A 192 -15.37 -8.92 5.17
N ARG A 193 -14.81 -7.92 5.85
CA ARG A 193 -13.36 -7.63 5.79
C ARG A 193 -12.52 -8.83 6.18
N LEU A 194 -12.89 -9.54 7.26
CA LEU A 194 -12.14 -10.69 7.76
C LEU A 194 -12.34 -11.94 6.88
N GLY A 195 -13.41 -12.01 6.12
CA GLY A 195 -13.73 -13.13 5.22
C GLY A 195 -13.13 -13.01 3.83
N LEU A 196 -12.70 -11.83 3.41
CA LEU A 196 -12.06 -11.62 2.11
C LEU A 196 -10.69 -12.31 2.07
N SER A 197 -10.42 -13.07 1.04
CA SER A 197 -9.07 -13.57 0.76
C SER A 197 -8.21 -12.46 0.15
N PHE A 198 -6.90 -12.58 0.28
CA PHE A 198 -5.97 -11.64 -0.34
C PHE A 198 -6.17 -11.55 -1.86
N ARG A 199 -6.41 -12.69 -2.52
CA ARG A 199 -6.71 -12.74 -3.96
C ARG A 199 -7.95 -11.93 -4.35
N GLN A 200 -9.03 -12.00 -3.56
CA GLN A 200 -10.25 -11.22 -3.83
C GLN A 200 -9.98 -9.72 -3.72
N ILE A 201 -9.25 -9.30 -2.68
CA ILE A 201 -8.86 -7.91 -2.48
C ILE A 201 -8.00 -7.41 -3.66
N MET A 202 -7.02 -8.19 -4.09
CA MET A 202 -6.13 -7.81 -5.19
C MET A 202 -6.88 -7.79 -6.54
N ASN A 203 -7.78 -8.71 -6.81
CA ASN A 203 -8.61 -8.66 -8.02
C ASN A 203 -9.52 -7.42 -8.03
N MET A 204 -10.05 -7.01 -6.87
CA MET A 204 -10.80 -5.76 -6.76
C MET A 204 -9.91 -4.53 -6.98
N MET A 205 -8.66 -4.57 -6.50
CA MET A 205 -7.65 -3.55 -6.80
C MET A 205 -7.36 -3.46 -8.30
N VAL A 206 -7.16 -4.60 -8.97
CA VAL A 206 -6.93 -4.64 -10.43
C VAL A 206 -8.14 -4.10 -11.18
N TYR A 207 -9.37 -4.38 -10.72
CA TYR A 207 -10.58 -3.82 -11.32
C TYR A 207 -10.61 -2.28 -11.21
N ALA A 208 -10.31 -1.73 -10.06
CA ALA A 208 -10.21 -0.27 -9.88
C ALA A 208 -9.06 0.34 -10.70
N LEU A 209 -7.89 -0.29 -10.70
CA LEU A 209 -6.74 0.15 -11.49
C LEU A 209 -7.02 0.10 -12.99
N HIS A 210 -7.77 -0.88 -13.51
CA HIS A 210 -8.17 -0.93 -14.91
C HIS A 210 -8.90 0.35 -15.32
N HIS A 211 -9.91 0.78 -14.56
CA HIS A 211 -10.61 2.04 -14.82
C HIS A 211 -9.68 3.25 -14.67
N PHE A 212 -8.78 3.22 -13.70
CA PHE A 212 -7.84 4.31 -13.46
C PHE A 212 -6.85 4.47 -14.62
N TYR A 213 -6.34 3.38 -15.17
CA TYR A 213 -5.46 3.42 -16.36
C TYR A 213 -6.19 3.95 -17.60
N GLN A 214 -7.48 3.66 -17.75
CA GLN A 214 -8.28 4.16 -18.86
C GLN A 214 -8.73 5.63 -18.70
N SER A 215 -8.67 6.19 -17.50
CA SER A 215 -9.16 7.54 -17.21
C SER A 215 -8.29 8.68 -17.74
N GLY A 216 -7.07 8.39 -18.22
CA GLY A 216 -6.06 9.39 -18.58
C GLY A 216 -5.37 10.06 -17.38
N CYS A 217 -5.69 9.68 -16.13
CA CYS A 217 -5.03 10.24 -14.94
C CYS A 217 -3.53 9.95 -14.91
N LEU A 218 -3.10 8.82 -15.49
CA LEU A 218 -1.71 8.39 -15.58
C LEU A 218 -0.97 8.93 -16.79
N GLU A 219 -1.59 9.81 -17.59
CA GLU A 219 -0.90 10.40 -18.72
C GLU A 219 0.41 11.06 -18.26
N ASN A 220 1.53 10.61 -18.81
CA ASN A 220 2.89 10.99 -18.43
C ASN A 220 3.33 10.59 -16.99
N ALA A 221 2.62 9.74 -16.29
CA ALA A 221 3.06 9.18 -15.01
C ALA A 221 4.00 7.98 -15.24
N ILE A 222 5.21 8.25 -15.65
CA ILE A 222 6.22 7.27 -16.09
C ILE A 222 7.20 6.87 -14.97
N ILE A 223 7.20 7.57 -13.85
CA ILE A 223 8.07 7.31 -12.70
C ILE A 223 7.25 6.69 -11.59
N HIS A 224 7.77 5.61 -11.04
CA HIS A 224 7.21 5.01 -9.84
C HIS A 224 8.00 5.42 -8.60
N GLY A 225 7.34 5.46 -7.48
CA GLY A 225 7.97 5.74 -6.20
C GLY A 225 7.47 4.81 -5.12
N VAL A 226 8.31 4.53 -4.13
CA VAL A 226 7.96 3.73 -2.95
C VAL A 226 8.38 4.48 -1.70
N ASP A 227 7.48 4.49 -0.74
CA ASP A 227 7.76 4.98 0.61
C ASP A 227 6.90 4.22 1.63
N SER A 228 7.24 4.35 2.89
CA SER A 228 6.49 3.75 3.99
C SER A 228 5.75 4.78 4.82
N SER A 229 4.62 4.39 5.38
CA SER A 229 3.88 5.20 6.32
C SER A 229 3.41 4.39 7.52
N GLU A 230 3.56 4.99 8.69
CA GLU A 230 3.17 4.37 9.95
C GLU A 230 1.65 4.38 10.11
N LEU A 231 1.11 3.27 10.60
CA LEU A 231 -0.28 3.09 10.97
C LEU A 231 -0.35 2.72 12.46
N PRO A 232 -0.43 3.71 13.35
CA PRO A 232 -0.48 3.46 14.78
C PRO A 232 -1.79 2.76 15.17
N MET A 233 -1.68 1.79 16.07
CA MET A 233 -2.84 1.14 16.69
C MET A 233 -3.21 1.86 17.99
N GLU A 234 -4.46 1.73 18.42
CA GLU A 234 -4.95 2.34 19.67
C GLU A 234 -4.26 1.80 20.95
N THR A 235 -3.43 0.78 20.83
CA THR A 235 -2.75 0.20 22.00
C THR A 235 -1.41 0.88 22.21
N ASN A 236 -1.28 1.59 23.33
CA ASN A 236 -0.06 2.30 23.67
C ASN A 236 0.93 1.45 24.49
N TYR A 237 0.47 0.31 25.01
CA TYR A 237 1.26 -0.53 25.91
C TYR A 237 1.11 -2.01 25.57
N PRO A 238 2.18 -2.81 25.72
CA PRO A 238 2.07 -4.24 25.61
C PRO A 238 1.18 -4.79 26.72
N LEU A 239 0.34 -5.78 26.39
CA LEU A 239 -0.45 -6.52 27.38
C LEU A 239 0.46 -7.25 28.39
N CYS A 240 1.58 -7.74 27.89
CA CYS A 240 2.61 -8.38 28.69
C CYS A 240 3.95 -8.37 27.94
N THR A 241 5.01 -8.55 28.70
CA THR A 241 6.35 -8.81 28.18
C THR A 241 6.78 -10.18 28.70
N ILE A 242 7.15 -11.07 27.81
CA ILE A 242 7.70 -12.37 28.15
C ILE A 242 9.18 -12.41 27.79
N LYS A 243 9.97 -13.17 28.52
CA LYS A 243 11.36 -13.45 28.17
C LYS A 243 11.41 -14.73 27.35
N VAL A 244 11.99 -14.63 26.15
CA VAL A 244 12.21 -15.77 25.26
C VAL A 244 13.67 -15.74 24.86
N ASN A 245 14.40 -16.81 25.17
CA ASN A 245 15.85 -16.92 24.94
C ASN A 245 16.63 -15.68 25.44
N GLY A 246 16.29 -15.18 26.63
CA GLY A 246 16.90 -14.00 27.23
C GLY A 246 16.48 -12.64 26.64
N LYS A 247 15.71 -12.62 25.56
CA LYS A 247 15.18 -11.40 24.95
C LYS A 247 13.75 -11.11 25.43
N ASN A 248 13.44 -9.84 25.64
CA ASN A 248 12.08 -9.41 25.98
C ASN A 248 11.22 -9.37 24.71
N VAL A 249 10.18 -10.20 24.66
CA VAL A 249 9.15 -10.19 23.62
C VAL A 249 7.89 -9.52 24.17
N ARG A 250 7.40 -8.53 23.47
CA ARG A 250 6.19 -7.77 23.85
C ARG A 250 4.98 -8.35 23.13
N ILE A 251 3.92 -8.57 23.86
CA ILE A 251 2.64 -9.05 23.30
C ILE A 251 1.60 -7.95 23.40
N TYR A 252 1.00 -7.61 22.30
CA TYR A 252 -0.01 -6.55 22.19
C TYR A 252 -1.43 -7.13 22.13
N THR A 253 -2.44 -6.25 22.23
CA THR A 253 -3.86 -6.65 22.08
C THR A 253 -4.19 -7.12 20.66
N ASP A 254 -3.44 -6.62 19.69
CA ASP A 254 -3.39 -7.10 18.32
C ASP A 254 -2.12 -7.94 18.18
N PRO A 255 -2.22 -9.27 17.96
CA PRO A 255 -1.06 -10.15 17.94
C PRO A 255 -0.17 -9.98 16.72
N ASP A 256 -0.69 -9.36 15.65
CA ASP A 256 0.01 -9.17 14.38
C ASP A 256 0.81 -7.86 14.35
N CYS A 257 0.56 -6.94 15.30
CA CYS A 257 1.29 -5.67 15.37
C CYS A 257 2.54 -5.75 16.24
N ASP A 258 3.48 -4.85 16.03
CA ASP A 258 4.67 -4.73 16.88
C ASP A 258 5.11 -3.27 17.04
N CYS A 259 6.13 -3.06 17.87
CA CYS A 259 6.69 -1.77 18.22
C CYS A 259 7.90 -1.44 17.35
N GLY A 260 7.74 -0.52 16.44
CA GLY A 260 8.80 0.03 15.60
C GLY A 260 9.40 1.32 16.18
N LYS A 261 10.69 1.53 15.94
CA LYS A 261 11.36 2.78 16.28
C LYS A 261 11.05 3.83 15.23
N ARG A 262 10.55 4.97 15.67
CA ARG A 262 10.33 6.13 14.81
C ARG A 262 11.65 6.89 14.67
N ARG A 263 12.14 7.06 13.45
CA ARG A 263 13.28 7.94 13.17
C ARG A 263 12.75 9.34 12.92
N SER A 264 12.64 10.14 13.97
CA SER A 264 12.37 11.57 13.86
C SER A 264 13.64 12.36 14.10
N LYS A 265 13.93 13.38 13.27
CA LYS A 265 15.02 14.33 13.52
C LYS A 265 14.81 15.10 14.82
N ARG A 266 13.55 15.26 15.26
CA ARG A 266 13.18 16.03 16.46
C ARG A 266 13.07 15.19 17.73
N ASP A 267 12.69 13.92 17.58
CA ASP A 267 12.50 13.00 18.72
C ASP A 267 13.08 11.63 18.41
N LYS A 268 14.32 11.41 18.88
CA LYS A 268 15.09 10.18 18.65
C LYS A 268 14.55 8.97 19.44
N SER A 269 13.65 9.19 20.39
CA SER A 269 13.14 8.17 21.32
C SER A 269 11.70 7.73 21.05
N SER A 270 11.05 8.27 20.03
CA SER A 270 9.66 7.94 19.74
C SER A 270 9.50 6.57 19.09
N TYR A 271 8.43 5.88 19.47
CA TYR A 271 8.06 4.56 18.97
C TYR A 271 6.66 4.59 18.43
N VAL A 272 6.38 3.72 17.46
CA VAL A 272 5.03 3.42 16.99
C VAL A 272 4.70 1.97 17.29
N ILE A 273 3.54 1.74 17.89
CA ILE A 273 2.98 0.41 18.06
C ILE A 273 1.90 0.26 16.99
N GLY A 274 2.05 -0.70 16.11
CA GLY A 274 1.12 -0.89 15.01
C GLY A 274 1.75 -1.52 13.79
N TYR A 275 1.42 -0.96 12.64
CA TYR A 275 1.83 -1.43 11.34
C TYR A 275 2.58 -0.34 10.57
N ARG A 276 3.27 -0.78 9.53
CA ARG A 276 3.86 0.08 8.52
C ARG A 276 3.34 -0.33 7.15
N MET A 277 2.82 0.63 6.41
CA MET A 277 2.29 0.44 5.07
C MET A 277 3.30 0.94 4.06
N HIS A 278 3.71 0.08 3.14
CA HIS A 278 4.62 0.39 2.03
C HIS A 278 3.79 0.53 0.76
N THR A 279 3.82 1.70 0.14
CA THR A 279 2.95 2.02 -0.99
C THR A 279 3.75 2.30 -2.24
N LEU A 280 3.42 1.59 -3.32
CA LEU A 280 3.85 1.91 -4.67
C LEU A 280 2.97 3.03 -5.22
N THR A 281 3.61 4.06 -5.74
CA THR A 281 2.93 5.23 -6.33
C THR A 281 3.37 5.44 -7.77
N ALA A 282 2.45 5.88 -8.62
CA ALA A 282 2.79 6.44 -9.93
C ALA A 282 2.90 7.95 -9.82
N ILE A 283 3.92 8.54 -10.45
CA ILE A 283 4.22 9.97 -10.36
C ILE A 283 4.30 10.56 -11.76
N ASN A 284 3.54 11.63 -11.99
CA ASN A 284 3.69 12.47 -13.16
C ASN A 284 4.80 13.50 -12.90
N PRO A 285 5.95 13.40 -13.57
CA PRO A 285 7.09 14.29 -13.30
C PRO A 285 6.84 15.75 -13.65
N SER A 286 5.95 16.02 -14.64
CA SER A 286 5.67 17.37 -15.10
C SER A 286 4.77 18.15 -14.16
N THR A 287 3.79 17.47 -13.54
CA THR A 287 2.80 18.12 -12.66
C THR A 287 3.06 17.84 -11.17
N GLY A 288 3.89 16.88 -10.84
CA GLY A 288 4.09 16.38 -9.48
C GLY A 288 2.87 15.64 -8.92
N HIS A 289 1.85 15.35 -9.72
CA HIS A 289 0.73 14.51 -9.29
C HIS A 289 1.20 13.08 -9.08
N SER A 290 0.75 12.49 -8.01
CA SER A 290 1.11 11.13 -7.61
C SER A 290 -0.11 10.39 -7.12
N PHE A 291 -0.17 9.09 -7.42
CA PHE A 291 -1.33 8.24 -7.21
C PHE A 291 -0.90 6.92 -6.55
N PRO A 292 -1.55 6.48 -5.47
CA PRO A 292 -1.24 5.19 -4.87
C PRO A 292 -1.76 4.08 -5.79
N LEU A 293 -0.90 3.14 -6.15
CA LEU A 293 -1.29 2.00 -6.98
C LEU A 293 -1.54 0.75 -6.17
N LEU A 294 -0.68 0.49 -5.18
CA LEU A 294 -0.67 -0.74 -4.43
C LEU A 294 0.03 -0.53 -3.09
N SER A 295 -0.42 -1.22 -2.05
CA SER A 295 0.21 -1.18 -0.73
C SER A 295 0.37 -2.58 -0.14
N ILE A 296 1.49 -2.79 0.56
CA ILE A 296 1.73 -3.95 1.43
C ILE A 296 1.85 -3.45 2.87
N VAL A 297 1.36 -4.23 3.83
CA VAL A 297 1.36 -3.87 5.24
C VAL A 297 2.19 -4.88 6.04
N GLY A 298 3.11 -4.40 6.85
CA GLY A 298 3.88 -5.20 7.78
C GLY A 298 3.84 -4.65 9.20
N ALA A 299 4.27 -5.42 10.19
CA ALA A 299 4.42 -4.94 11.54
C ALA A 299 5.45 -3.81 11.62
N ALA A 300 5.26 -2.84 12.52
CA ALA A 300 6.06 -1.62 12.57
C ALA A 300 7.56 -1.82 12.90
N ASN A 301 7.93 -2.96 13.45
CA ASN A 301 9.33 -3.31 13.77
C ASN A 301 10.15 -3.81 12.58
N HIS A 302 9.49 -4.16 11.46
CA HIS A 302 10.17 -4.68 10.28
C HIS A 302 10.89 -3.57 9.51
N HIS A 303 12.04 -3.91 8.92
CA HIS A 303 12.83 -2.97 8.12
C HIS A 303 12.17 -2.76 6.76
N ASP A 304 12.15 -1.51 6.29
CA ASP A 304 11.45 -1.13 5.07
C ASP A 304 11.97 -1.86 3.81
N SER A 305 13.28 -2.16 3.76
CA SER A 305 13.89 -2.88 2.62
C SER A 305 13.26 -4.25 2.32
N LEU A 306 12.70 -4.91 3.33
CA LEU A 306 12.09 -6.25 3.17
C LEU A 306 10.82 -6.23 2.30
N PHE A 307 10.21 -5.06 2.11
CA PHE A 307 8.93 -4.95 1.43
C PHE A 307 9.04 -4.55 -0.03
N LEU A 308 10.19 -4.07 -0.49
CA LEU A 308 10.32 -3.53 -1.85
C LEU A 308 10.21 -4.62 -2.93
N THR A 309 10.99 -5.69 -2.83
CA THR A 309 10.94 -6.81 -3.78
C THR A 309 9.55 -7.47 -3.84
N PRO A 310 8.91 -7.84 -2.72
CA PRO A 310 7.54 -8.34 -2.72
C PRO A 310 6.53 -7.37 -3.35
N LEU A 311 6.64 -6.08 -3.07
CA LEU A 311 5.76 -5.06 -3.63
C LEU A 311 5.91 -4.95 -5.16
N ILE A 312 7.14 -4.98 -5.67
CA ILE A 312 7.43 -4.98 -7.11
C ILE A 312 6.85 -6.24 -7.77
N LYS A 313 7.13 -7.42 -7.21
CA LYS A 313 6.62 -8.70 -7.75
C LYS A 313 5.09 -8.75 -7.79
N LEU A 314 4.43 -8.26 -6.75
CA LEU A 314 2.98 -8.16 -6.71
C LEU A 314 2.46 -7.19 -7.78
N ALA A 315 3.06 -6.02 -7.95
CA ALA A 315 2.69 -5.07 -8.99
C ALA A 315 2.89 -5.65 -10.40
N GLN A 316 4.00 -6.32 -10.64
CA GLN A 316 4.28 -7.01 -11.92
C GLN A 316 3.26 -8.13 -12.19
N SER A 317 2.86 -8.89 -11.16
CA SER A 317 1.82 -9.92 -11.31
C SER A 317 0.45 -9.36 -11.67
N MET A 318 0.19 -8.10 -11.34
CA MET A 318 -1.00 -7.36 -11.76
C MET A 318 -0.86 -6.74 -13.16
N GLY A 319 0.30 -6.83 -13.80
CA GLY A 319 0.57 -6.24 -15.11
C GLY A 319 0.90 -4.76 -15.05
N ILE A 320 1.34 -4.24 -13.91
CA ILE A 320 1.87 -2.88 -13.79
C ILE A 320 3.30 -2.89 -14.32
N GLU A 321 3.51 -2.23 -15.44
CA GLU A 321 4.84 -2.11 -16.04
C GLU A 321 5.65 -1.02 -15.34
N MET A 322 6.84 -1.37 -14.89
CA MET A 322 7.76 -0.43 -14.26
C MET A 322 9.21 -0.79 -14.59
N LYS A 323 10.03 0.22 -14.83
CA LYS A 323 11.47 0.07 -15.09
C LYS A 323 12.33 0.76 -14.04
N LEU A 324 11.76 1.76 -13.39
CA LEU A 324 12.44 2.65 -12.47
C LEU A 324 11.55 2.97 -11.28
N ILE A 325 12.12 2.84 -10.08
CA ILE A 325 11.49 3.25 -8.83
C ILE A 325 12.41 4.23 -8.11
N THR A 326 11.86 5.36 -7.67
CA THR A 326 12.52 6.24 -6.70
C THR A 326 12.06 5.91 -5.29
N ALA A 327 13.00 5.84 -4.37
CA ALA A 327 12.71 5.44 -3.00
C ALA A 327 13.60 6.19 -1.99
N ASP A 328 13.33 5.99 -0.73
CA ASP A 328 14.15 6.51 0.35
C ASP A 328 15.39 5.60 0.58
N GLN A 329 16.32 6.09 1.39
CA GLN A 329 17.57 5.41 1.74
C GLN A 329 17.38 3.98 2.28
N ALA A 330 16.25 3.70 2.95
CA ALA A 330 15.96 2.38 3.51
C ALA A 330 15.76 1.29 2.44
N TYR A 331 15.47 1.69 1.20
CA TYR A 331 15.25 0.80 0.05
C TYR A 331 16.45 0.74 -0.90
N HIS A 332 17.61 1.23 -0.50
CA HIS A 332 18.80 1.25 -1.35
C HIS A 332 19.22 -0.18 -1.77
N ASP A 333 19.31 -0.41 -3.08
CA ASP A 333 19.69 -1.68 -3.71
C ASP A 333 21.19 -1.69 -4.03
N GLY A 334 22.01 -1.63 -2.97
CA GLY A 334 23.48 -1.46 -3.11
C GLY A 334 24.20 -2.65 -3.79
N ASP A 335 23.64 -3.85 -3.67
CA ASP A 335 24.17 -5.09 -4.25
C ASP A 335 23.50 -5.46 -5.60
N GLY A 336 22.45 -4.73 -5.98
CA GLY A 336 21.72 -4.94 -7.23
C GLY A 336 20.87 -6.20 -7.24
N GLU A 337 20.52 -6.75 -6.08
CA GLU A 337 19.69 -7.96 -6.00
C GLU A 337 18.27 -7.69 -6.46
N ILE A 338 17.70 -6.54 -6.13
CA ILE A 338 16.36 -6.16 -6.58
C ILE A 338 16.31 -6.07 -8.11
N LEU A 339 17.32 -5.44 -8.73
CA LEU A 339 17.42 -5.40 -10.19
C LEU A 339 17.51 -6.79 -10.81
N LYS A 340 18.33 -7.68 -10.23
CA LYS A 340 18.49 -9.06 -10.73
C LYS A 340 17.19 -9.86 -10.66
N GLU A 341 16.45 -9.71 -9.54
CA GLU A 341 15.22 -10.46 -9.30
C GLU A 341 14.00 -9.93 -10.06
N THR A 342 13.92 -8.61 -10.24
CA THR A 342 12.70 -7.95 -10.71
C THR A 342 12.85 -7.25 -12.05
N GLY A 343 14.08 -6.98 -12.50
CA GLY A 343 14.37 -6.18 -13.68
C GLY A 343 14.10 -4.67 -13.48
N VAL A 344 13.87 -4.21 -12.24
CA VAL A 344 13.53 -2.83 -11.91
C VAL A 344 14.71 -2.12 -11.27
N HIS A 345 15.08 -0.97 -11.80
CA HIS A 345 16.11 -0.12 -11.21
C HIS A 345 15.56 0.68 -10.03
N VAL A 346 16.27 0.66 -8.90
CA VAL A 346 15.95 1.46 -7.72
C VAL A 346 16.90 2.64 -7.62
N ILE A 347 16.34 3.85 -7.58
CA ILE A 347 17.08 5.07 -7.29
C ILE A 347 16.75 5.50 -5.87
N ALA A 348 17.68 5.29 -4.96
CA ALA A 348 17.59 5.68 -3.56
C ALA A 348 18.92 6.28 -3.10
N PRO A 349 18.91 7.20 -2.12
CA PRO A 349 20.14 7.62 -1.47
C PRO A 349 20.91 6.42 -0.91
N PRO A 350 22.24 6.41 -0.96
CA PRO A 350 23.03 5.32 -0.40
C PRO A 350 22.83 5.20 1.12
N SER A 351 22.97 3.98 1.63
CA SER A 351 22.88 3.74 3.07
C SER A 351 24.04 4.42 3.81
N GLU A 352 23.79 5.00 4.99
CA GLU A 352 24.81 5.58 5.86
C GLU A 352 25.95 4.60 6.24
N LYS A 353 25.73 3.30 6.04
CA LYS A 353 26.71 2.25 6.30
C LYS A 353 27.67 2.00 5.14
N VAL A 354 27.41 2.58 3.99
CA VAL A 354 28.28 2.46 2.83
C VAL A 354 29.43 3.45 2.99
N ASN A 355 30.68 2.97 3.04
CA ASN A 355 31.85 3.82 3.08
C ASN A 355 32.02 4.51 1.73
N LEU A 356 32.04 5.83 1.73
CA LEU A 356 32.32 6.62 0.54
C LEU A 356 33.81 6.44 0.17
N PRO A 357 34.11 6.21 -1.11
CA PRO A 357 35.49 6.37 -1.58
C PRO A 357 35.97 7.79 -1.33
N GLU A 358 37.29 7.96 -1.18
CA GLU A 358 37.89 9.28 -1.05
C GLU A 358 37.46 10.21 -2.20
N ASN A 359 37.12 11.46 -1.88
CA ASN A 359 36.68 12.50 -2.82
C ASN A 359 35.34 12.24 -3.52
N VAL A 360 34.49 11.44 -2.91
CA VAL A 360 33.08 11.31 -3.27
C VAL A 360 32.23 11.98 -2.19
N GLN A 361 31.56 13.06 -2.55
CA GLN A 361 30.68 13.79 -1.62
C GLN A 361 29.31 13.14 -1.48
N GLU A 362 28.67 13.46 -0.37
CA GLU A 362 27.30 13.04 -0.12
C GLU A 362 26.33 13.51 -1.22
N PHE A 363 25.18 12.93 -1.17
CA PHE A 363 24.11 13.04 -2.14
C PHE A 363 23.60 14.47 -2.45
N PRO A 364 23.37 14.87 -3.72
CA PRO A 364 23.62 14.05 -4.92
C PRO A 364 25.11 13.75 -5.08
N LEU A 365 25.41 12.50 -5.45
CA LEU A 365 26.78 12.01 -5.47
C LEU A 365 27.64 12.82 -6.45
N ARG A 366 28.66 13.48 -5.94
CA ARG A 366 29.62 14.24 -6.73
C ARG A 366 30.99 13.64 -6.57
N VAL A 367 31.62 13.29 -7.67
CA VAL A 367 32.99 12.87 -7.73
C VAL A 367 33.85 14.11 -7.98
N THR A 368 34.80 14.36 -7.13
CA THR A 368 35.73 15.51 -7.26
C THR A 368 37.15 15.02 -7.58
N CYS A 369 37.93 15.89 -8.15
CA CYS A 369 39.32 15.61 -8.56
C CYS A 369 40.18 15.26 -7.34
N ASN A 370 40.15 16.10 -6.30
CA ASN A 370 40.85 15.92 -5.03
C ASN A 370 40.10 16.60 -3.88
N GLU A 371 40.60 16.52 -2.65
CA GLU A 371 39.97 17.07 -1.45
C GLU A 371 39.76 18.60 -1.50
N HIS A 372 40.58 19.29 -2.27
CA HIS A 372 40.55 20.75 -2.37
C HIS A 372 39.72 21.24 -3.58
N CYS A 373 39.35 20.35 -4.48
CA CYS A 373 38.59 20.68 -5.69
C CYS A 373 37.13 20.50 -5.45
N ASN A 374 36.36 21.57 -5.39
CA ASN A 374 34.92 21.55 -5.26
C ASN A 374 34.17 21.39 -6.60
N ILE A 375 34.91 21.26 -7.72
CA ILE A 375 34.31 21.16 -9.06
C ILE A 375 34.02 19.69 -9.36
N PRO A 376 32.74 19.35 -9.67
CA PRO A 376 32.38 17.99 -10.01
C PRO A 376 33.03 17.53 -11.32
N MET A 377 33.62 16.36 -11.32
CA MET A 377 34.09 15.69 -12.52
C MET A 377 32.91 15.24 -13.39
N LYS A 378 33.13 15.25 -14.69
CA LYS A 378 32.14 14.78 -15.67
C LYS A 378 32.23 13.25 -15.83
N PHE A 379 31.12 12.55 -15.73
CA PHE A 379 31.05 11.14 -16.09
C PHE A 379 31.27 10.98 -17.59
N ILE A 380 32.18 10.09 -17.99
CA ILE A 380 32.53 9.86 -19.38
C ILE A 380 32.18 8.45 -19.87
N GLY A 381 32.04 7.49 -18.97
CA GLY A 381 31.70 6.13 -19.35
C GLY A 381 31.87 5.09 -18.26
N LYS A 382 31.68 3.83 -18.64
CA LYS A 382 31.92 2.66 -17.79
C LYS A 382 32.94 1.76 -18.49
N SER A 383 33.99 1.41 -17.75
CA SER A 383 34.98 0.41 -18.16
C SER A 383 34.78 -0.91 -17.43
N SER A 384 35.62 -1.90 -17.72
CA SER A 384 35.64 -3.17 -16.99
C SER A 384 36.04 -3.03 -15.52
N THR A 385 36.72 -1.93 -15.14
CA THR A 385 37.19 -1.67 -13.79
C THR A 385 36.27 -0.77 -13.00
N GLY A 386 35.38 0.00 -13.64
CA GLY A 386 34.51 0.90 -12.92
C GLY A 386 33.90 2.02 -13.76
N HIS A 387 33.38 3.02 -13.08
CA HIS A 387 32.84 4.23 -13.66
C HIS A 387 33.92 5.27 -13.83
N GLU A 388 34.03 5.83 -15.03
CA GLU A 388 35.08 6.75 -15.40
C GLU A 388 34.60 8.19 -15.41
N PHE A 389 35.42 9.06 -14.81
CA PHE A 389 35.16 10.49 -14.68
C PHE A 389 36.34 11.27 -15.21
N ALA A 390 36.08 12.37 -15.90
CA ALA A 390 37.06 13.30 -16.38
C ALA A 390 36.88 14.67 -15.72
N CYS A 391 38.00 15.36 -15.48
CA CYS A 391 37.98 16.74 -15.04
C CYS A 391 37.31 17.63 -16.10
N ASN A 392 36.41 18.53 -15.68
CA ASN A 392 35.81 19.51 -16.57
C ASN A 392 36.76 20.71 -16.73
N ALA A 393 37.63 20.65 -17.73
CA ALA A 393 38.70 21.63 -17.93
C ALA A 393 38.21 23.08 -18.12
N GLU A 394 36.95 23.26 -18.59
CA GLU A 394 36.37 24.60 -18.79
C GLU A 394 36.03 25.34 -17.48
N SER A 395 35.91 24.60 -16.38
CA SER A 395 35.56 25.14 -15.06
C SER A 395 36.68 24.95 -14.01
N CYS A 396 37.76 24.35 -14.38
CA CYS A 396 38.84 24.01 -13.46
C CYS A 396 39.91 25.13 -13.41
N GLU A 397 39.82 25.99 -12.41
CA GLU A 397 40.88 26.91 -12.02
C GLU A 397 41.87 26.21 -11.10
N CYS A 398 42.39 25.05 -11.50
CA CYS A 398 43.40 24.36 -10.71
C CYS A 398 44.72 25.17 -10.69
N MET A 399 44.90 25.96 -9.65
CA MET A 399 46.19 26.67 -9.39
C MET A 399 47.34 25.70 -9.07
N PHE A 400 47.07 24.42 -8.89
CA PHE A 400 48.07 23.39 -8.55
C PHE A 400 48.09 22.33 -9.66
N GLU A 401 48.81 22.61 -10.74
CA GLU A 401 48.99 21.68 -11.86
C GLU A 401 49.57 20.30 -11.48
N THR A 402 50.23 20.20 -10.34
CA THR A 402 50.87 18.97 -9.88
C THR A 402 49.93 17.92 -9.30
N ASP A 403 48.79 18.32 -8.75
CA ASP A 403 47.89 17.42 -8.02
C ASP A 403 46.54 17.18 -8.72
N CYS A 404 46.37 17.70 -9.93
CA CYS A 404 45.15 17.53 -10.69
C CYS A 404 45.08 16.16 -11.37
N ILE A 405 44.16 15.31 -10.88
CA ILE A 405 43.85 14.02 -11.52
C ILE A 405 42.87 14.27 -12.67
N LYS A 406 43.39 14.20 -13.91
CA LYS A 406 42.55 14.43 -15.11
C LYS A 406 41.46 13.38 -15.29
N PHE A 407 41.71 12.15 -14.86
CA PHE A 407 40.77 11.02 -14.96
C PHE A 407 40.74 10.27 -13.65
N ARG A 408 39.53 9.82 -13.28
CA ARG A 408 39.29 9.01 -12.08
C ARG A 408 38.39 7.87 -12.41
N THR A 409 38.73 6.66 -11.97
CA THR A 409 37.88 5.48 -12.07
C THR A 409 37.39 5.10 -10.67
N ILE A 410 36.10 4.99 -10.49
CA ILE A 410 35.48 4.51 -9.25
C ILE A 410 35.03 3.10 -9.47
N PRO A 411 35.47 2.12 -8.65
CA PRO A 411 35.12 0.72 -8.82
C PRO A 411 33.60 0.50 -8.87
N SER A 412 33.13 -0.35 -9.80
CA SER A 412 31.70 -0.61 -9.96
C SER A 412 31.09 -1.49 -8.86
N ASP A 413 31.92 -2.11 -8.04
CA ASP A 413 31.55 -2.88 -6.85
C ASP A 413 31.30 -2.02 -5.61
N SER A 414 31.66 -0.71 -5.68
CA SER A 414 31.25 0.20 -4.61
C SER A 414 29.72 0.33 -4.63
N GLY A 415 29.05 0.01 -3.54
CA GLY A 415 27.58 0.02 -3.40
C GLY A 415 26.88 1.35 -3.71
N TYR A 416 27.65 2.40 -4.05
CA TYR A 416 27.16 3.72 -4.47
C TYR A 416 26.70 3.77 -5.92
N PHE A 417 27.27 2.94 -6.77
CA PHE A 417 27.10 3.01 -8.22
C PHE A 417 26.24 1.86 -8.77
N GLN A 418 25.80 1.01 -7.89
CA GLN A 418 24.95 -0.12 -8.23
C GLN A 418 23.51 0.16 -7.78
N PRO A 419 22.52 -0.29 -8.55
CA PRO A 419 22.61 -0.74 -9.95
C PRO A 419 22.60 0.44 -10.92
N MET A 420 22.21 1.64 -10.48
CA MET A 420 22.11 2.85 -11.29
C MET A 420 22.94 3.97 -10.70
N PRO A 421 23.83 4.58 -11.51
CA PRO A 421 24.66 5.68 -11.04
C PRO A 421 23.84 6.88 -10.57
N THR A 422 23.95 7.22 -9.28
CA THR A 422 23.17 8.32 -8.67
C THR A 422 23.65 9.72 -9.08
N PHE A 423 24.83 9.82 -9.71
CA PHE A 423 25.38 11.07 -10.22
C PHE A 423 24.85 11.48 -11.60
N LEU A 424 24.06 10.63 -12.27
CA LEU A 424 23.44 11.03 -13.53
C LEU A 424 22.34 12.05 -13.27
N ASN A 425 22.22 13.06 -14.15
CA ASN A 425 21.18 14.09 -14.04
C ASN A 425 19.76 13.51 -13.95
N GLN A 426 19.50 12.39 -14.66
CA GLN A 426 18.24 11.68 -14.60
C GLN A 426 17.95 11.11 -13.21
N SER A 427 18.97 10.56 -12.55
CA SER A 427 18.86 10.05 -11.19
C SER A 427 18.59 11.18 -10.20
N GLU A 428 19.29 12.32 -10.32
CA GLU A 428 19.04 13.51 -9.50
C GLU A 428 17.60 14.03 -9.67
N GLN A 429 17.09 14.05 -10.91
CA GLN A 429 15.70 14.42 -11.18
C GLN A 429 14.72 13.45 -10.56
N ALA A 430 14.94 12.13 -10.67
CA ALA A 430 14.10 11.12 -10.07
C ALA A 430 14.00 11.26 -8.54
N ILE A 431 15.12 11.61 -7.91
CA ILE A 431 15.18 11.84 -6.45
C ILE A 431 14.43 13.12 -6.06
N LYS A 432 14.56 14.20 -6.83
CA LYS A 432 13.80 15.43 -6.59
C LYS A 432 12.27 15.19 -6.70
N ILE A 433 11.87 14.29 -7.58
CA ILE A 433 10.47 13.90 -7.77
C ILE A 433 9.95 13.07 -6.59
N ARG A 434 10.80 12.37 -5.84
CA ARG A 434 10.41 11.55 -4.67
C ARG A 434 9.54 12.29 -3.66
N LYS A 435 9.74 13.58 -3.46
CA LYS A 435 8.92 14.40 -2.54
C LYS A 435 7.41 14.30 -2.81
N HIS A 436 7.02 13.98 -4.03
CA HIS A 436 5.62 13.87 -4.42
C HIS A 436 4.94 12.57 -3.92
N ILE A 437 5.73 11.59 -3.42
CA ILE A 437 5.20 10.35 -2.84
C ILE A 437 4.39 10.63 -1.56
N GLU A 438 4.69 11.71 -0.84
CA GLU A 438 3.98 12.07 0.40
C GLU A 438 2.50 12.44 0.16
N ARG A 439 2.14 12.92 -1.04
CA ARG A 439 0.77 13.32 -1.36
C ARG A 439 -0.24 12.17 -1.23
N PRO A 440 -0.05 10.99 -1.85
CA PRO A 440 -0.96 9.86 -1.68
C PRO A 440 -1.14 9.45 -0.22
N PHE A 441 -0.07 9.42 0.58
CA PHE A 441 -0.18 9.12 2.00
C PHE A 441 -1.06 10.13 2.74
N ASN A 442 -0.90 11.42 2.47
CA ASN A 442 -1.74 12.45 3.07
C ASN A 442 -3.22 12.29 2.71
N LEU A 443 -3.53 11.92 1.45
CA LEU A 443 -4.89 11.63 1.02
C LEU A 443 -5.45 10.43 1.76
N MET A 444 -4.78 9.29 1.72
CA MET A 444 -5.23 8.05 2.34
C MET A 444 -5.39 8.19 3.86
N LYS A 445 -4.44 8.84 4.53
CA LYS A 445 -4.41 8.95 6.01
C LYS A 445 -5.42 9.96 6.53
N LYS A 446 -5.42 11.18 5.97
CA LYS A 446 -6.24 12.29 6.48
C LYS A 446 -7.61 12.35 5.82
N ARG A 447 -7.67 12.24 4.50
CA ARG A 447 -8.91 12.38 3.76
C ARG A 447 -9.80 11.14 3.85
N GLU A 448 -9.21 9.94 3.69
CA GLU A 448 -9.94 8.67 3.76
C GLU A 448 -9.81 7.96 5.12
N GLY A 449 -9.24 8.62 6.10
CA GLY A 449 -9.23 8.20 7.50
C GLY A 449 -8.45 6.93 7.81
N LEU A 450 -7.39 6.62 7.05
CA LEU A 450 -6.58 5.43 7.29
C LEU A 450 -5.83 5.49 8.63
N GLU A 451 -5.42 6.67 9.10
CA GLU A 451 -4.80 6.87 10.42
C GLU A 451 -5.72 6.56 11.60
N GLN A 452 -7.03 6.70 11.39
CA GLN A 452 -8.03 6.44 12.42
C GLN A 452 -8.50 4.99 12.40
N THR A 453 -7.68 4.10 11.87
CA THR A 453 -7.99 2.70 11.67
C THR A 453 -8.13 2.00 13.01
N ARG A 454 -9.36 1.71 13.43
CA ARG A 454 -9.67 0.86 14.59
C ARG A 454 -9.78 -0.61 14.21
N VAL A 455 -9.30 -0.96 13.04
CA VAL A 455 -9.31 -2.33 12.54
C VAL A 455 -8.13 -3.08 13.13
N ARG A 456 -8.40 -4.22 13.75
CA ARG A 456 -7.40 -5.11 14.32
C ARG A 456 -7.05 -6.20 13.32
N SER A 457 -5.87 -6.78 13.47
CA SER A 457 -5.20 -7.76 12.64
C SER A 457 -4.56 -7.16 11.38
N GLN A 458 -3.42 -7.72 11.00
CA GLN A 458 -2.74 -7.34 9.76
C GLN A 458 -3.67 -7.47 8.54
N HIS A 459 -4.43 -8.56 8.48
CA HIS A 459 -5.40 -8.79 7.40
C HIS A 459 -6.44 -7.67 7.31
N GLY A 460 -7.04 -7.27 8.44
CA GLY A 460 -8.01 -6.18 8.46
C GLY A 460 -7.42 -4.84 8.01
N VAL A 461 -6.15 -4.58 8.37
CA VAL A 461 -5.42 -3.38 7.93
C VAL A 461 -5.12 -3.42 6.44
N ILE A 462 -4.77 -4.59 5.87
CA ILE A 462 -4.58 -4.79 4.42
C ILE A 462 -5.86 -4.46 3.66
N VAL A 463 -7.00 -5.03 4.08
CA VAL A 463 -8.30 -4.74 3.43
C VAL A 463 -8.62 -3.26 3.49
N ARG A 464 -8.43 -2.64 4.66
CA ARG A 464 -8.69 -1.21 4.84
C ARG A 464 -7.77 -0.35 3.97
N SER A 465 -6.49 -0.69 3.87
CA SER A 465 -5.53 -0.01 3.00
C SER A 465 -5.93 -0.11 1.53
N ALA A 466 -6.37 -1.30 1.08
CA ALA A 466 -6.83 -1.50 -0.30
C ALA A 466 -8.09 -0.68 -0.60
N VAL A 467 -9.10 -0.69 0.28
CA VAL A 467 -10.32 0.13 0.12
C VAL A 467 -9.97 1.62 0.06
N THR A 468 -9.07 2.08 0.93
CA THR A 468 -8.63 3.48 0.95
C THR A 468 -7.85 3.84 -0.31
N THR A 469 -7.02 2.94 -0.83
CA THR A 469 -6.35 3.12 -2.13
C THR A 469 -7.36 3.26 -3.26
N ILE A 470 -8.36 2.36 -3.32
CA ILE A 470 -9.46 2.44 -4.32
C ILE A 470 -10.22 3.76 -4.17
N ALA A 471 -10.57 4.17 -2.95
CA ALA A 471 -11.24 5.45 -2.68
C ALA A 471 -10.43 6.64 -3.22
N THR A 472 -9.12 6.65 -2.98
CA THR A 472 -8.23 7.70 -3.51
C THR A 472 -8.24 7.71 -5.03
N LEU A 473 -8.11 6.55 -5.69
CA LEU A 473 -8.10 6.44 -7.15
C LEU A 473 -9.42 6.94 -7.77
N VAL A 474 -10.57 6.52 -7.25
CA VAL A 474 -11.87 6.93 -7.81
C VAL A 474 -12.15 8.42 -7.61
N LEU A 475 -11.71 9.00 -6.50
CA LEU A 475 -11.83 10.44 -6.25
C LEU A 475 -10.91 11.26 -7.16
N GLU A 476 -9.72 10.79 -7.46
CA GLU A 476 -8.82 11.43 -8.43
C GLU A 476 -9.39 11.36 -9.85
N MET A 477 -9.98 10.23 -10.26
CA MET A 477 -10.70 10.12 -11.53
C MET A 477 -11.88 11.11 -11.62
N ALA A 478 -12.70 11.21 -10.58
CA ALA A 478 -13.79 12.16 -10.50
C ALA A 478 -13.31 13.62 -10.59
N GLY A 479 -12.22 13.95 -9.92
CA GLY A 479 -11.59 15.27 -9.97
C GLY A 479 -11.04 15.62 -11.37
N THR A 480 -10.45 14.66 -12.07
CA THR A 480 -9.94 14.83 -13.44
C THR A 480 -11.07 15.10 -14.42
N ARG A 481 -12.15 14.31 -14.35
CA ARG A 481 -13.35 14.51 -15.19
C ARG A 481 -13.98 15.88 -15.00
N ARG A 482 -14.09 16.39 -13.77
CA ARG A 482 -14.60 17.75 -13.50
C ARG A 482 -13.73 18.84 -14.13
N LYS A 483 -12.40 18.66 -14.13
CA LYS A 483 -11.47 19.60 -14.76
C LYS A 483 -11.62 19.60 -16.29
N GLN A 484 -11.81 18.42 -16.88
CA GLN A 484 -12.04 18.28 -18.33
C GLN A 484 -13.35 18.94 -18.76
N SER A 485 -14.45 18.67 -18.03
CA SER A 485 -15.75 19.30 -18.28
C SER A 485 -15.65 20.83 -18.23
N ARG A 486 -15.06 21.38 -17.17
CA ARG A 486 -14.86 22.84 -17.04
C ARG A 486 -14.00 23.47 -18.15
N LYS A 487 -13.05 22.71 -18.73
CA LYS A 487 -12.27 23.17 -19.87
C LYS A 487 -13.12 23.18 -21.14
N GLN A 488 -13.95 22.18 -21.36
CA GLN A 488 -14.87 22.10 -22.48
C GLN A 488 -15.91 23.22 -22.42
N ASP A 489 -16.51 23.47 -21.27
CA ASP A 489 -17.48 24.56 -21.05
C ASP A 489 -16.85 25.91 -21.36
N LYS A 490 -15.64 26.19 -20.86
CA LYS A 490 -14.90 27.42 -21.15
C LYS A 490 -14.54 27.58 -22.64
N GLN A 491 -14.23 26.49 -23.34
CA GLN A 491 -13.99 26.51 -24.77
C GLN A 491 -15.28 26.79 -25.53
N MET A 492 -16.39 26.18 -25.13
CA MET A 492 -17.70 26.46 -25.74
C MET A 492 -18.13 27.92 -25.53
N ASP A 493 -17.93 28.46 -24.32
CA ASP A 493 -18.21 29.88 -24.03
C ASP A 493 -17.34 30.83 -24.87
N LEU A 494 -16.06 30.48 -25.09
CA LEU A 494 -15.17 31.24 -25.96
C LEU A 494 -15.59 31.20 -27.44
N PHE A 495 -16.08 30.04 -27.91
CA PHE A 495 -16.62 29.93 -29.28
C PHE A 495 -17.97 30.66 -29.43
N ALA A 496 -18.82 30.63 -28.41
CA ALA A 496 -20.09 31.37 -28.39
C ALA A 496 -19.89 32.89 -28.30
N ALA A 497 -18.81 33.35 -27.70
CA ALA A 497 -18.47 34.78 -27.62
C ALA A 497 -17.72 35.30 -28.87
N ALA A 498 -17.21 34.41 -29.72
CA ALA A 498 -16.50 34.77 -30.96
C ALA A 498 -17.37 34.71 -32.24
N GLY A 499 -18.63 34.25 -32.16
CA GLY A 499 -19.64 34.25 -33.21
C GLY A 499 -20.70 35.28 -32.93
#